data_e91e420c4e448e0c45d95c3045d90b41
#
_entry.id   e91e420c4e448e0c45d95c3045d90b41
#
_cell.length_a   1.000
_cell.length_b   1.000
_cell.length_c   1.000
_cell.angle_alpha   90.00
_cell.angle_beta   90.00
_cell.angle_gamma   90.00
#
_symmetry.space_group_name_H-M   'P 1'
#
loop_
_entity.id
_entity.type
_entity.pdbx_description
1 polymer ?
#
loop_
_entity_poly.entity_id
_entity_poly.type
_entity_poly.pdbx_seq_one_letter_code
_entity_poly.pdbx_strand_id
1 'polypeptide(L)'
;MEIYLDNAATTKPCPQAVSAVMEALTDNWGNPSAVHQLGLRAEKAVKHAREQVAHAMGCNPEQLFFTSGGTEGDNFAVFSVAQKYHKRGRHIITTAVEHHASLHPLGALEAQGFEVTYLQPGEDGTISPAQLSAALRKDTILVSIMMVNNETGAVNDIARLAKITHQKSTAIFHTDAVQGFCKVPFRASSLGADIISVSSHKVQGPKGVGAVYVDKKLHLPPVMYGGGQEKNMRSGTENVPMILGFGAACEAACDHLPDKLRKMEQRKQQCLELLAKEVPQAVILGSHQAPHILSLAIPGVRSQGLIGYLQEQGVYVSAGSACSRGHRSHVLEAMGLDPQLIDGSIRVSTCFDTSEEDISGFVAALKEAVHGLT
;
A
#
# COMPACT_ATOMS: atom_id res chain seq x y z
N MET A 1 0.88 -5.62 28.52
CA MET A 1 -0.14 -5.35 27.48
C MET A 1 0.65 -5.23 26.16
N GLU A 2 0.19 -5.86 25.07
CA GLU A 2 0.87 -5.71 23.77
C GLU A 2 0.22 -4.57 22.99
N ILE A 3 1.01 -3.57 22.61
CA ILE A 3 0.59 -2.41 21.81
C ILE A 3 1.19 -2.56 20.42
N TYR A 4 0.36 -2.84 19.42
CA TYR A 4 0.82 -3.05 18.04
C TYR A 4 0.54 -1.83 17.17
N LEU A 5 1.61 -1.10 16.85
CA LEU A 5 1.59 0.14 16.05
C LEU A 5 2.48 0.03 14.80
N ASP A 6 2.60 -1.17 14.23
CA ASP A 6 3.28 -1.43 12.95
C ASP A 6 2.30 -1.92 11.87
N ASN A 7 1.10 -1.35 11.84
CA ASN A 7 0.03 -1.74 10.91
C ASN A 7 0.32 -1.39 9.43
N ALA A 8 1.25 -0.48 9.17
CA ALA A 8 1.74 -0.23 7.82
C ALA A 8 2.64 -1.38 7.29
N ALA A 9 3.26 -2.18 8.16
CA ALA A 9 3.97 -3.40 7.75
C ALA A 9 2.98 -4.55 7.48
N THR A 10 2.04 -4.82 8.39
CA THR A 10 0.94 -5.77 8.23
C THR A 10 -0.11 -5.52 9.31
N THR A 11 -1.37 -5.85 9.03
CA THR A 11 -2.43 -5.80 10.04
C THR A 11 -2.80 -7.20 10.51
N LYS A 12 -3.34 -7.30 11.74
CA LYS A 12 -3.98 -8.52 12.23
C LYS A 12 -5.26 -8.76 11.43
N PRO A 13 -5.51 -9.97 10.89
CA PRO A 13 -6.76 -10.26 10.23
C PRO A 13 -7.97 -10.06 11.15
N CYS A 14 -9.04 -9.45 10.63
CA CYS A 14 -10.28 -9.28 11.38
C CYS A 14 -11.01 -10.64 11.58
N PRO A 15 -11.89 -10.77 12.58
CA PRO A 15 -12.61 -12.02 12.84
C PRO A 15 -13.39 -12.53 11.63
N GLN A 16 -14.00 -11.64 10.85
CA GLN A 16 -14.75 -11.98 9.64
C GLN A 16 -13.85 -12.61 8.57
N ALA A 17 -12.64 -12.05 8.37
CA ALA A 17 -11.67 -12.61 7.44
C ALA A 17 -11.19 -13.99 7.89
N VAL A 18 -10.93 -14.19 9.18
CA VAL A 18 -10.53 -15.49 9.75
C VAL A 18 -11.63 -16.52 9.55
N SER A 19 -12.88 -16.18 9.86
CA SER A 19 -14.04 -17.07 9.68
C SER A 19 -14.21 -17.49 8.22
N ALA A 20 -14.12 -16.53 7.27
CA ALA A 20 -14.24 -16.81 5.83
C ALA A 20 -13.11 -17.72 5.31
N VAL A 21 -11.89 -17.54 5.80
CA VAL A 21 -10.76 -18.44 5.46
C VAL A 21 -11.03 -19.86 5.97
N MET A 22 -11.48 -20.00 7.22
CA MET A 22 -11.76 -21.32 7.80
C MET A 22 -12.90 -22.04 7.07
N GLU A 23 -14.00 -21.34 6.79
CA GLU A 23 -15.11 -21.88 5.98
C GLU A 23 -14.63 -22.35 4.60
N ALA A 24 -13.77 -21.56 3.94
CA ALA A 24 -13.24 -21.96 2.63
C ALA A 24 -12.36 -23.21 2.71
N LEU A 25 -11.61 -23.40 3.79
CA LEU A 25 -10.77 -24.59 3.98
C LEU A 25 -11.56 -25.86 4.30
N THR A 26 -12.74 -25.73 4.91
CA THR A 26 -13.57 -26.86 5.34
C THR A 26 -14.71 -27.17 4.37
N ASP A 27 -15.43 -26.16 3.87
CA ASP A 27 -16.68 -26.33 3.14
C ASP A 27 -16.59 -25.94 1.66
N ASN A 28 -15.79 -24.91 1.32
CA ASN A 28 -15.65 -24.36 -0.04
C ASN A 28 -14.29 -24.64 -0.67
N TRP A 29 -13.67 -25.78 -0.34
CA TRP A 29 -12.31 -26.15 -0.79
C TRP A 29 -12.22 -26.64 -2.24
N GLY A 30 -13.34 -26.69 -2.98
CA GLY A 30 -13.37 -27.14 -4.37
C GLY A 30 -12.54 -26.23 -5.31
N ASN A 31 -12.07 -26.80 -6.42
CA ASN A 31 -11.44 -26.01 -7.49
C ASN A 31 -12.52 -25.25 -8.26
N PRO A 32 -12.48 -23.89 -8.33
CA PRO A 32 -13.49 -23.10 -9.05
C PRO A 32 -13.64 -23.45 -10.53
N SER A 33 -12.59 -24.01 -11.15
CA SER A 33 -12.62 -24.44 -12.57
C SER A 33 -13.30 -25.79 -12.79
N ALA A 34 -13.68 -26.52 -11.72
CA ALA A 34 -14.31 -27.84 -11.85
C ALA A 34 -15.83 -27.72 -12.04
N VAL A 35 -16.36 -28.54 -12.97
CA VAL A 35 -17.79 -28.51 -13.35
C VAL A 35 -18.75 -29.21 -12.36
N HIS A 36 -18.23 -29.91 -11.37
CA HIS A 36 -19.05 -30.57 -10.35
C HIS A 36 -19.47 -29.59 -9.25
N GLN A 37 -20.42 -29.99 -8.41
CA GLN A 37 -21.05 -29.11 -7.39
C GLN A 37 -20.06 -28.44 -6.42
N LEU A 38 -18.95 -29.09 -6.04
CA LEU A 38 -17.93 -28.49 -5.17
C LEU A 38 -17.22 -27.33 -5.87
N GLY A 39 -16.89 -27.50 -7.18
CA GLY A 39 -16.30 -26.45 -7.97
C GLY A 39 -17.22 -25.24 -8.15
N LEU A 40 -18.50 -25.50 -8.50
CA LEU A 40 -19.51 -24.46 -8.65
C LEU A 40 -19.76 -23.67 -7.36
N ARG A 41 -19.69 -24.32 -6.19
CA ARG A 41 -19.75 -23.61 -4.89
C ARG A 41 -18.56 -22.69 -4.69
N ALA A 42 -17.35 -23.18 -4.91
CA ALA A 42 -16.12 -22.39 -4.81
C ALA A 42 -16.12 -21.22 -5.81
N GLU A 43 -16.54 -21.44 -7.06
CA GLU A 43 -16.69 -20.38 -8.07
C GLU A 43 -17.63 -19.25 -7.61
N LYS A 44 -18.81 -19.62 -7.09
CA LYS A 44 -19.78 -18.67 -6.56
C LYS A 44 -19.22 -17.88 -5.39
N ALA A 45 -18.49 -18.53 -4.47
CA ALA A 45 -17.86 -17.89 -3.34
C ALA A 45 -16.76 -16.91 -3.77
N VAL A 46 -15.90 -17.29 -4.73
CA VAL A 46 -14.89 -16.39 -5.31
C VAL A 46 -15.54 -15.21 -6.01
N LYS A 47 -16.63 -15.43 -6.75
CA LYS A 47 -17.39 -14.33 -7.39
C LYS A 47 -17.93 -13.36 -6.36
N HIS A 48 -18.52 -13.84 -5.28
CA HIS A 48 -19.02 -12.99 -4.20
C HIS A 48 -17.89 -12.18 -3.54
N ALA A 49 -16.76 -12.81 -3.22
CA ALA A 49 -15.59 -12.13 -2.68
C ALA A 49 -15.06 -11.05 -3.65
N ARG A 50 -15.08 -11.31 -4.96
CA ARG A 50 -14.72 -10.32 -5.99
C ARG A 50 -15.66 -9.11 -5.97
N GLU A 51 -16.96 -9.33 -5.80
CA GLU A 51 -17.97 -8.26 -5.67
C GLU A 51 -17.70 -7.40 -4.42
N GLN A 52 -17.34 -8.02 -3.27
CA GLN A 52 -16.99 -7.30 -2.04
C GLN A 52 -15.74 -6.42 -2.22
N VAL A 53 -14.66 -6.97 -2.79
CA VAL A 53 -13.43 -6.20 -3.05
C VAL A 53 -13.66 -5.10 -4.07
N ALA A 54 -14.41 -5.37 -5.15
CA ALA A 54 -14.75 -4.37 -6.16
C ALA A 54 -15.63 -3.25 -5.59
N HIS A 55 -16.56 -3.57 -4.69
CA HIS A 55 -17.34 -2.58 -3.96
C HIS A 55 -16.44 -1.64 -3.15
N ALA A 56 -15.51 -2.20 -2.38
CA ALA A 56 -14.57 -1.44 -1.57
C ALA A 56 -13.66 -0.54 -2.45
N MET A 57 -13.27 -1.02 -3.63
CA MET A 57 -12.45 -0.26 -4.59
C MET A 57 -13.27 0.75 -5.40
N GLY A 58 -14.59 0.63 -5.44
CA GLY A 58 -15.46 1.48 -6.24
C GLY A 58 -15.34 1.23 -7.75
N CYS A 59 -15.26 -0.04 -8.17
CA CYS A 59 -15.15 -0.46 -9.56
C CYS A 59 -16.15 -1.57 -9.92
N ASN A 60 -16.19 -1.95 -11.22
CA ASN A 60 -16.92 -3.13 -11.66
C ASN A 60 -16.11 -4.39 -11.32
N PRO A 61 -16.71 -5.48 -10.80
CA PRO A 61 -16.03 -6.75 -10.54
C PRO A 61 -15.28 -7.33 -11.74
N GLU A 62 -15.74 -7.07 -12.96
CA GLU A 62 -15.09 -7.49 -14.20
C GLU A 62 -13.73 -6.83 -14.47
N GLN A 63 -13.41 -5.75 -13.77
CA GLN A 63 -12.17 -4.99 -13.87
C GLN A 63 -11.17 -5.34 -12.75
N LEU A 64 -11.54 -6.26 -11.86
CA LEU A 64 -10.74 -6.69 -10.71
C LEU A 64 -10.16 -8.08 -10.97
N PHE A 65 -8.86 -8.23 -10.75
CA PHE A 65 -8.12 -9.47 -10.88
C PHE A 65 -7.36 -9.77 -9.60
N PHE A 66 -7.49 -10.99 -9.06
CA PHE A 66 -6.79 -11.39 -7.85
C PHE A 66 -5.32 -11.69 -8.13
N THR A 67 -4.47 -11.29 -7.20
CA THR A 67 -3.02 -11.50 -7.19
C THR A 67 -2.60 -12.12 -5.86
N SER A 68 -1.32 -12.46 -5.71
CA SER A 68 -0.78 -12.91 -4.41
C SER A 68 -0.50 -11.76 -3.42
N GLY A 69 -0.64 -10.50 -3.84
CA GLY A 69 -0.40 -9.31 -3.03
C GLY A 69 -0.06 -8.09 -3.88
N GLY A 70 0.25 -6.97 -3.22
CA GLY A 70 0.63 -5.72 -3.87
C GLY A 70 1.83 -5.87 -4.79
N THR A 71 2.86 -6.60 -4.35
CA THR A 71 4.07 -6.83 -5.15
C THR A 71 3.77 -7.46 -6.51
N GLU A 72 2.89 -8.48 -6.58
CA GLU A 72 2.48 -9.06 -7.86
C GLU A 72 1.69 -8.04 -8.69
N GLY A 73 0.81 -7.25 -8.06
CA GLY A 73 0.04 -6.21 -8.72
C GLY A 73 0.92 -5.14 -9.38
N ASP A 74 1.94 -4.64 -8.67
CA ASP A 74 2.88 -3.64 -9.19
C ASP A 74 3.75 -4.21 -10.31
N ASN A 75 4.26 -5.44 -10.14
CA ASN A 75 5.00 -6.13 -11.19
C ASN A 75 4.14 -6.35 -12.44
N PHE A 76 2.86 -6.76 -12.25
CA PHE A 76 1.92 -6.90 -13.34
C PHE A 76 1.76 -5.57 -14.09
N ALA A 77 1.51 -4.46 -13.39
CA ALA A 77 1.36 -3.15 -14.00
C ALA A 77 2.60 -2.75 -14.83
N VAL A 78 3.79 -2.86 -14.23
CA VAL A 78 5.05 -2.46 -14.85
C VAL A 78 5.37 -3.32 -16.07
N PHE A 79 5.41 -4.65 -15.93
CA PHE A 79 5.83 -5.53 -17.00
C PHE A 79 4.79 -5.68 -18.12
N SER A 80 3.48 -5.73 -17.79
CA SER A 80 2.44 -5.84 -18.82
C SER A 80 2.37 -4.61 -19.70
N VAL A 81 2.52 -3.40 -19.11
CA VAL A 81 2.55 -2.14 -19.87
C VAL A 81 3.81 -2.06 -20.72
N ALA A 82 4.98 -2.38 -20.16
CA ALA A 82 6.23 -2.41 -20.90
C ALA A 82 6.16 -3.38 -22.09
N GLN A 83 5.70 -4.62 -21.85
CA GLN A 83 5.53 -5.63 -22.90
C GLN A 83 4.55 -5.18 -24.00
N LYS A 84 3.43 -4.57 -23.64
CA LYS A 84 2.41 -4.12 -24.59
C LYS A 84 2.84 -2.94 -25.44
N TYR A 85 3.52 -1.97 -24.81
CA TYR A 85 3.70 -0.65 -25.41
C TYR A 85 5.15 -0.30 -25.79
N HIS A 86 6.13 -1.23 -25.64
CA HIS A 86 7.56 -0.98 -25.98
C HIS A 86 7.81 -0.49 -27.41
N LYS A 87 6.91 -0.78 -28.37
CA LYS A 87 6.99 -0.26 -29.74
C LYS A 87 6.52 1.19 -29.87
N ARG A 88 5.72 1.67 -28.93
CA ARG A 88 5.23 3.07 -28.88
C ARG A 88 6.24 4.00 -28.20
N GLY A 89 6.98 3.47 -27.25
CA GLY A 89 8.00 4.19 -26.50
C GLY A 89 8.65 3.31 -25.44
N ARG A 90 9.72 3.83 -24.84
CA ARG A 90 10.47 3.15 -23.77
C ARG A 90 10.69 4.02 -22.55
N HIS A 91 10.03 5.17 -22.48
CA HIS A 91 10.14 6.05 -21.34
C HIS A 91 9.06 5.76 -20.30
N ILE A 92 9.48 5.68 -19.04
CA ILE A 92 8.63 5.45 -17.86
C ILE A 92 8.91 6.55 -16.84
N ILE A 93 7.87 7.03 -16.17
CA ILE A 93 7.98 7.98 -15.07
C ILE A 93 7.52 7.29 -13.78
N THR A 94 8.30 7.44 -12.73
CA THR A 94 7.98 7.00 -11.37
C THR A 94 8.49 8.00 -10.35
N THR A 95 8.45 7.65 -9.06
CA THR A 95 9.00 8.48 -7.99
C THR A 95 10.19 7.83 -7.30
N ALA A 96 11.07 8.63 -6.73
CA ALA A 96 12.20 8.13 -5.94
C ALA A 96 11.77 7.50 -4.60
N VAL A 97 10.49 7.65 -4.23
CA VAL A 97 9.94 7.21 -2.93
C VAL A 97 8.96 6.05 -3.03
N GLU A 98 8.92 5.37 -4.18
CA GLU A 98 8.09 4.19 -4.38
C GLU A 98 8.52 3.02 -3.48
N HIS A 99 7.60 2.08 -3.26
CA HIS A 99 7.94 0.80 -2.66
C HIS A 99 8.86 -0.01 -3.60
N HIS A 100 9.74 -0.86 -3.04
CA HIS A 100 10.65 -1.71 -3.82
C HIS A 100 9.92 -2.64 -4.80
N ALA A 101 8.64 -2.95 -4.57
CA ALA A 101 7.79 -3.69 -5.50
C ALA A 101 7.59 -2.99 -6.85
N SER A 102 7.73 -1.65 -6.88
CA SER A 102 7.73 -0.82 -8.10
C SER A 102 9.14 -0.49 -8.57
N LEU A 103 10.06 -0.12 -7.65
CA LEU A 103 11.42 0.30 -8.03
C LEU A 103 12.24 -0.83 -8.66
N HIS A 104 12.22 -2.05 -8.10
CA HIS A 104 13.03 -3.15 -8.63
C HIS A 104 12.58 -3.63 -10.02
N PRO A 105 11.26 -3.80 -10.33
CA PRO A 105 10.82 -4.06 -11.69
C PRO A 105 11.24 -2.98 -12.70
N LEU A 106 11.21 -1.72 -12.29
CA LEU A 106 11.66 -0.60 -13.14
C LEU A 106 13.16 -0.67 -13.41
N GLY A 107 13.99 -0.94 -12.40
CA GLY A 107 15.42 -1.19 -12.58
C GLY A 107 15.71 -2.39 -13.51
N ALA A 108 14.88 -3.45 -13.45
CA ALA A 108 14.99 -4.56 -14.38
C ALA A 108 14.64 -4.17 -15.84
N LEU A 109 13.73 -3.22 -16.03
CA LEU A 109 13.42 -2.67 -17.37
C LEU A 109 14.52 -1.72 -17.87
N GLU A 110 15.17 -0.94 -16.98
CA GLU A 110 16.33 -0.12 -17.36
C GLU A 110 17.45 -1.00 -17.93
N ALA A 111 17.71 -2.16 -17.31
CA ALA A 111 18.66 -3.14 -17.84
C ALA A 111 18.27 -3.71 -19.21
N GLN A 112 17.00 -3.58 -19.61
CA GLN A 112 16.47 -3.98 -20.94
C GLN A 112 16.38 -2.79 -21.92
N GLY A 113 16.92 -1.62 -21.56
CA GLY A 113 16.99 -0.45 -22.41
C GLY A 113 15.73 0.44 -22.36
N PHE A 114 14.94 0.37 -21.30
CA PHE A 114 13.95 1.39 -20.97
C PHE A 114 14.64 2.56 -20.27
N GLU A 115 14.07 3.74 -20.40
CA GLU A 115 14.51 4.95 -19.70
C GLU A 115 13.51 5.29 -18.60
N VAL A 116 13.99 5.41 -17.35
CA VAL A 116 13.12 5.70 -16.19
C VAL A 116 13.46 7.06 -15.61
N THR A 117 12.47 7.94 -15.54
CA THR A 117 12.57 9.22 -14.83
C THR A 117 12.02 9.06 -13.42
N TYR A 118 12.86 9.29 -12.41
CA TYR A 118 12.51 9.26 -11.00
C TYR A 118 12.22 10.67 -10.49
N LEU A 119 10.94 11.02 -10.29
CA LEU A 119 10.53 12.29 -9.73
C LEU A 119 10.94 12.38 -8.26
N GLN A 120 11.51 13.50 -7.86
CA GLN A 120 11.87 13.75 -6.47
C GLN A 120 10.65 14.28 -5.70
N PRO A 121 10.39 13.81 -4.47
CA PRO A 121 9.33 14.35 -3.64
C PRO A 121 9.66 15.78 -3.19
N GLY A 122 8.62 16.55 -2.87
CA GLY A 122 8.77 17.80 -2.11
C GLY A 122 9.08 17.52 -0.63
N GLU A 123 9.26 18.58 0.14
CA GLU A 123 9.49 18.51 1.60
C GLU A 123 8.34 17.79 2.33
N ASP A 124 7.13 17.87 1.78
CA ASP A 124 5.94 17.20 2.28
C ASP A 124 5.85 15.70 1.89
N GLY A 125 6.80 15.20 1.08
CA GLY A 125 6.85 13.83 0.58
C GLY A 125 5.95 13.58 -0.64
N THR A 126 5.26 14.60 -1.19
CA THR A 126 4.36 14.46 -2.33
C THR A 126 5.02 14.84 -3.65
N ILE A 127 4.42 14.41 -4.77
CA ILE A 127 4.89 14.74 -6.11
C ILE A 127 4.14 15.94 -6.68
N SER A 128 4.90 16.94 -7.10
CA SER A 128 4.35 18.14 -7.72
C SER A 128 3.75 17.84 -9.10
N PRO A 129 2.50 18.30 -9.37
CA PRO A 129 1.90 18.26 -10.70
C PRO A 129 2.75 18.92 -11.79
N ALA A 130 3.51 19.96 -11.44
CA ALA A 130 4.40 20.66 -12.36
C ALA A 130 5.60 19.80 -12.77
N GLN A 131 6.21 19.07 -11.82
CA GLN A 131 7.30 18.13 -12.11
C GLN A 131 6.84 17.02 -13.05
N LEU A 132 5.71 16.36 -12.74
CA LEU A 132 5.17 15.32 -13.63
C LEU A 132 4.91 15.88 -15.03
N SER A 133 4.27 17.04 -15.09
CA SER A 133 3.97 17.70 -16.37
C SER A 133 5.22 18.02 -17.21
N ALA A 134 6.33 18.39 -16.58
CA ALA A 134 7.61 18.66 -17.24
C ALA A 134 8.34 17.38 -17.68
N ALA A 135 8.17 16.29 -16.95
CA ALA A 135 8.81 15.00 -17.25
C ALA A 135 8.10 14.21 -18.37
N LEU A 136 6.81 14.49 -18.65
CA LEU A 136 6.04 13.78 -19.67
C LEU A 136 6.58 14.03 -21.08
N ARG A 137 6.81 12.94 -21.82
CA ARG A 137 7.32 12.91 -23.19
C ARG A 137 6.33 12.20 -24.12
N LYS A 138 6.51 12.36 -25.42
CA LYS A 138 5.68 11.66 -26.43
C LYS A 138 5.85 10.15 -26.40
N ASP A 139 7.03 9.66 -26.00
CA ASP A 139 7.39 8.25 -25.89
C ASP A 139 7.22 7.70 -24.45
N THR A 140 6.61 8.47 -23.54
CA THR A 140 6.22 7.97 -22.22
C THR A 140 5.09 6.95 -22.38
N ILE A 141 5.29 5.73 -21.84
CA ILE A 141 4.31 4.63 -21.91
C ILE A 141 3.65 4.34 -20.56
N LEU A 142 4.32 4.65 -19.46
CA LEU A 142 3.84 4.40 -18.11
C LEU A 142 4.20 5.58 -17.19
N VAL A 143 3.26 5.96 -16.35
CA VAL A 143 3.49 6.77 -15.15
C VAL A 143 3.03 5.91 -13.97
N SER A 144 3.93 5.65 -13.01
CA SER A 144 3.65 4.84 -11.82
C SER A 144 3.96 5.65 -10.57
N ILE A 145 2.94 6.06 -9.83
CA ILE A 145 3.05 6.91 -8.62
C ILE A 145 2.18 6.34 -7.52
N MET A 146 2.78 6.03 -6.36
CA MET A 146 2.04 5.50 -5.23
C MET A 146 1.05 6.51 -4.65
N MET A 147 -0.08 6.02 -4.17
CA MET A 147 -1.13 6.87 -3.57
C MET A 147 -0.71 7.39 -2.20
N VAL A 148 -0.22 6.50 -1.34
CA VAL A 148 0.19 6.83 0.03
C VAL A 148 1.57 6.24 0.28
N ASN A 149 2.50 7.08 0.70
CA ASN A 149 3.84 6.60 1.07
C ASN A 149 3.78 5.82 2.39
N ASN A 150 4.33 4.61 2.37
CA ASN A 150 4.28 3.67 3.49
C ASN A 150 5.18 4.04 4.66
N GLU A 151 6.09 5.00 4.50
CA GLU A 151 7.00 5.45 5.55
C GLU A 151 6.55 6.79 6.16
N THR A 152 6.24 7.78 5.33
CA THR A 152 5.92 9.14 5.78
C THR A 152 4.43 9.42 5.93
N GLY A 153 3.57 8.61 5.31
CA GLY A 153 2.14 8.89 5.25
C GLY A 153 1.76 10.04 4.31
N ALA A 154 2.67 10.49 3.44
CA ALA A 154 2.37 11.47 2.40
C ALA A 154 1.33 10.91 1.41
N VAL A 155 0.35 11.72 1.03
CA VAL A 155 -0.75 11.34 0.12
C VAL A 155 -0.64 12.11 -1.18
N ASN A 156 -0.40 11.41 -2.30
CA ASN A 156 -0.38 12.02 -3.62
C ASN A 156 -1.79 12.27 -4.16
N ASP A 157 -2.02 13.41 -4.80
CA ASP A 157 -3.26 13.70 -5.53
C ASP A 157 -3.31 12.93 -6.85
N ILE A 158 -3.62 11.63 -6.75
CA ILE A 158 -3.62 10.70 -7.89
C ILE A 158 -4.58 11.18 -8.99
N ALA A 159 -5.76 11.70 -8.63
CA ALA A 159 -6.74 12.17 -9.61
C ALA A 159 -6.17 13.30 -10.47
N ARG A 160 -5.47 14.25 -9.87
CA ARG A 160 -4.83 15.35 -10.57
C ARG A 160 -3.66 14.89 -11.43
N LEU A 161 -2.82 14.00 -10.90
CA LEU A 161 -1.65 13.46 -11.59
C LEU A 161 -2.06 12.61 -12.80
N ALA A 162 -3.05 11.73 -12.64
CA ALA A 162 -3.61 10.94 -13.74
C ALA A 162 -4.23 11.83 -14.83
N LYS A 163 -5.00 12.85 -14.44
CA LYS A 163 -5.57 13.81 -15.37
C LYS A 163 -4.50 14.52 -16.22
N ILE A 164 -3.41 14.98 -15.60
CA ILE A 164 -2.30 15.64 -16.31
C ILE A 164 -1.65 14.65 -17.27
N THR A 165 -1.40 13.42 -16.85
CA THR A 165 -0.83 12.37 -17.69
C THR A 165 -1.66 12.16 -18.95
N HIS A 166 -2.98 11.96 -18.81
CA HIS A 166 -3.87 11.70 -19.95
C HIS A 166 -4.12 12.92 -20.83
N GLN A 167 -3.98 14.14 -20.30
CA GLN A 167 -4.07 15.37 -21.11
C GLN A 167 -2.84 15.61 -21.98
N LYS A 168 -1.66 15.18 -21.52
CA LYS A 168 -0.37 15.52 -22.16
C LYS A 168 0.29 14.33 -22.87
N SER A 169 -0.14 13.11 -22.60
CA SER A 169 0.44 11.90 -23.17
C SER A 169 -0.60 10.81 -23.37
N THR A 170 -0.19 9.71 -23.99
CA THR A 170 -0.95 8.47 -24.07
C THR A 170 -0.43 7.41 -23.10
N ALA A 171 0.35 7.83 -22.10
CA ALA A 171 0.89 6.93 -21.09
C ALA A 171 -0.23 6.32 -20.24
N ILE A 172 -0.04 5.09 -19.82
CA ILE A 172 -0.87 4.42 -18.83
C ILE A 172 -0.51 4.98 -17.45
N PHE A 173 -1.50 5.24 -16.61
CA PHE A 173 -1.30 5.67 -15.24
C PHE A 173 -1.57 4.53 -14.27
N HIS A 174 -0.54 4.09 -13.55
CA HIS A 174 -0.60 3.13 -12.47
C HIS A 174 -0.44 3.82 -11.12
N THR A 175 -1.16 3.34 -10.11
CA THR A 175 -0.93 3.70 -8.71
C THR A 175 -0.86 2.48 -7.81
N ASP A 176 0.22 2.38 -7.03
CA ASP A 176 0.25 1.52 -5.83
C ASP A 176 -0.64 2.16 -4.77
N ALA A 177 -1.81 1.58 -4.54
CA ALA A 177 -2.77 2.01 -3.52
C ALA A 177 -2.78 1.09 -2.29
N VAL A 178 -1.75 0.28 -2.09
CA VAL A 178 -1.64 -0.69 -0.98
C VAL A 178 -1.83 -0.02 0.38
N GLN A 179 -1.27 1.16 0.59
CA GLN A 179 -1.47 1.92 1.83
C GLN A 179 -2.71 2.83 1.80
N GLY A 180 -3.24 3.16 0.62
CA GLY A 180 -4.40 4.02 0.48
C GLY A 180 -5.75 3.29 0.56
N PHE A 181 -5.78 2.01 0.15
CA PHE A 181 -7.01 1.23 0.06
C PHE A 181 -7.72 1.10 1.41
N CYS A 182 -9.00 1.46 1.46
CA CYS A 182 -9.84 1.56 2.65
C CYS A 182 -9.32 2.51 3.76
N LYS A 183 -8.34 3.37 3.47
CA LYS A 183 -7.74 4.32 4.43
C LYS A 183 -7.72 5.76 3.92
N VAL A 184 -7.70 5.93 2.61
CA VAL A 184 -7.89 7.22 1.95
C VAL A 184 -9.11 7.09 1.02
N PRO A 185 -10.09 7.99 1.08
CA PRO A 185 -11.28 7.88 0.24
C PRO A 185 -10.94 8.00 -1.25
N PHE A 186 -11.27 6.98 -2.04
CA PHE A 186 -11.24 7.03 -3.50
C PHE A 186 -12.24 6.03 -4.09
N ARG A 187 -12.51 6.17 -5.38
CA ARG A 187 -13.24 5.20 -6.19
C ARG A 187 -12.46 5.00 -7.49
N ALA A 188 -12.07 3.78 -7.80
CA ALA A 188 -11.28 3.47 -8.99
C ALA A 188 -11.95 4.01 -10.28
N SER A 189 -13.29 3.90 -10.37
CA SER A 189 -14.08 4.38 -11.51
C SER A 189 -13.97 5.88 -11.80
N SER A 190 -13.54 6.69 -10.82
CA SER A 190 -13.44 8.16 -10.95
C SER A 190 -12.05 8.71 -10.61
N LEU A 191 -11.12 7.87 -10.15
CA LEU A 191 -9.77 8.28 -9.77
C LEU A 191 -8.94 8.70 -10.99
N GLY A 192 -9.25 8.13 -12.16
CA GLY A 192 -8.51 8.38 -13.40
C GLY A 192 -7.26 7.51 -13.58
N ALA A 193 -6.89 6.70 -12.59
CA ALA A 193 -5.83 5.71 -12.77
C ALA A 193 -6.32 4.54 -13.64
N ASP A 194 -5.46 4.08 -14.56
CA ASP A 194 -5.77 2.96 -15.46
C ASP A 194 -5.52 1.61 -14.80
N ILE A 195 -4.58 1.55 -13.85
CA ILE A 195 -4.23 0.35 -13.09
C ILE A 195 -4.06 0.75 -11.62
N ILE A 196 -4.61 -0.05 -10.69
CA ILE A 196 -4.50 0.19 -9.25
C ILE A 196 -4.16 -1.12 -8.56
N SER A 197 -3.06 -1.15 -7.80
CA SER A 197 -2.64 -2.31 -7.02
C SER A 197 -3.05 -2.18 -5.56
N VAL A 198 -3.57 -3.26 -4.96
CA VAL A 198 -3.95 -3.33 -3.53
C VAL A 198 -3.55 -4.66 -2.89
N SER A 199 -3.44 -4.67 -1.57
CA SER A 199 -3.07 -5.87 -0.81
C SER A 199 -3.99 -6.08 0.40
N SER A 200 -4.43 -7.31 0.59
CA SER A 200 -5.37 -7.71 1.62
C SER A 200 -4.84 -7.48 3.05
N HIS A 201 -3.58 -7.83 3.31
CA HIS A 201 -3.00 -7.76 4.64
C HIS A 201 -2.80 -6.34 5.20
N LYS A 202 -3.05 -5.31 4.41
CA LYS A 202 -3.04 -3.91 4.87
C LYS A 202 -4.43 -3.43 5.33
N VAL A 203 -5.49 -4.21 5.06
CA VAL A 203 -6.87 -3.89 5.41
C VAL A 203 -7.51 -4.97 6.30
N GLN A 204 -6.73 -5.54 7.20
CA GLN A 204 -7.15 -6.60 8.14
C GLN A 204 -7.62 -7.89 7.45
N GLY A 205 -7.14 -8.14 6.24
CA GLY A 205 -7.31 -9.40 5.53
C GLY A 205 -6.09 -10.33 5.66
N PRO A 206 -6.17 -11.53 5.08
CA PRO A 206 -5.06 -12.49 5.11
C PRO A 206 -3.89 -12.05 4.22
N LYS A 207 -2.70 -12.56 4.55
CA LYS A 207 -1.50 -12.46 3.68
C LYS A 207 -1.65 -13.41 2.47
N GLY A 208 -0.87 -13.17 1.43
CA GLY A 208 -0.82 -14.07 0.26
C GLY A 208 -1.97 -13.86 -0.74
N VAL A 209 -2.68 -12.73 -0.65
CA VAL A 209 -3.69 -12.29 -1.60
C VAL A 209 -3.70 -10.77 -1.71
N GLY A 210 -3.95 -10.28 -2.91
CA GLY A 210 -4.19 -8.90 -3.26
C GLY A 210 -5.09 -8.83 -4.49
N ALA A 211 -5.22 -7.66 -5.06
CA ALA A 211 -5.94 -7.46 -6.31
C ALA A 211 -5.36 -6.32 -7.12
N VAL A 212 -5.58 -6.38 -8.42
CA VAL A 212 -5.31 -5.30 -9.34
C VAL A 212 -6.59 -4.91 -10.08
N TYR A 213 -6.89 -3.61 -10.07
CA TYR A 213 -7.88 -3.03 -10.96
C TYR A 213 -7.22 -2.70 -12.29
N VAL A 214 -7.89 -3.03 -13.39
CA VAL A 214 -7.48 -2.66 -14.74
C VAL A 214 -8.65 -2.02 -15.47
N ASP A 215 -8.45 -0.81 -16.00
CA ASP A 215 -9.50 -0.13 -16.78
C ASP A 215 -9.91 -1.02 -17.98
N LYS A 216 -11.21 -1.11 -18.20
CA LYS A 216 -11.82 -1.95 -19.25
C LYS A 216 -11.32 -1.66 -20.68
N LYS A 217 -10.73 -0.49 -20.92
CA LYS A 217 -10.11 -0.13 -22.21
C LYS A 217 -8.76 -0.77 -22.43
N LEU A 218 -8.12 -1.27 -21.36
CA LEU A 218 -6.81 -1.87 -21.43
C LEU A 218 -6.92 -3.38 -21.69
N HIS A 219 -6.21 -3.84 -22.69
CA HIS A 219 -6.03 -5.26 -22.99
C HIS A 219 -4.55 -5.57 -22.80
N LEU A 220 -4.15 -5.86 -21.58
CA LEU A 220 -2.76 -6.12 -21.21
C LEU A 220 -2.43 -7.62 -21.35
N PRO A 221 -1.19 -7.97 -21.72
CA PRO A 221 -0.73 -9.35 -21.67
C PRO A 221 -0.53 -9.78 -20.21
N PRO A 222 -0.72 -11.08 -19.91
CA PRO A 222 -0.37 -11.61 -18.59
C PRO A 222 1.13 -11.57 -18.36
N VAL A 223 1.53 -11.46 -17.09
CA VAL A 223 2.92 -11.69 -16.66
C VAL A 223 3.11 -13.17 -16.29
N MET A 224 2.04 -13.81 -15.79
CA MET A 224 2.05 -15.22 -15.41
C MET A 224 1.16 -16.03 -16.35
N TYR A 225 1.77 -16.90 -17.14
CA TYR A 225 1.09 -17.76 -18.12
C TYR A 225 0.68 -19.11 -17.51
N GLY A 226 -0.41 -19.72 -18.00
CA GLY A 226 -0.89 -21.03 -17.53
C GLY A 226 -2.32 -21.33 -17.95
N GLY A 227 -3.13 -21.84 -17.02
CA GLY A 227 -4.46 -22.41 -17.25
C GLY A 227 -5.60 -21.41 -17.51
N GLY A 228 -5.33 -20.12 -17.66
CA GLY A 228 -6.33 -19.13 -18.09
C GLY A 228 -7.20 -18.54 -16.98
N GLN A 229 -6.91 -18.82 -15.72
CA GLN A 229 -7.63 -18.23 -14.60
C GLN A 229 -7.54 -16.68 -14.63
N GLU A 230 -8.39 -16.02 -13.87
CA GLU A 230 -8.50 -14.56 -13.89
C GLU A 230 -8.61 -14.01 -15.33
N LYS A 231 -9.41 -14.65 -16.17
CA LYS A 231 -9.65 -14.26 -17.58
C LYS A 231 -8.38 -14.17 -18.43
N ASN A 232 -7.43 -15.07 -18.23
CA ASN A 232 -6.10 -15.08 -18.83
C ASN A 232 -5.19 -13.90 -18.40
N MET A 233 -5.57 -13.14 -17.40
CA MET A 233 -4.73 -12.05 -16.87
C MET A 233 -3.72 -12.58 -15.83
N ARG A 234 -4.11 -13.59 -15.04
CA ARG A 234 -3.26 -14.17 -14.01
C ARG A 234 -3.59 -15.66 -13.85
N SER A 235 -2.78 -16.50 -14.42
CA SER A 235 -2.97 -17.95 -14.38
C SER A 235 -2.55 -18.56 -13.04
N GLY A 236 -3.07 -19.77 -12.77
CA GLY A 236 -2.85 -20.53 -11.54
C GLY A 236 -4.17 -20.71 -10.77
N THR A 237 -4.35 -21.88 -10.14
CA THR A 237 -5.56 -22.17 -9.36
C THR A 237 -5.80 -21.05 -8.34
N GLU A 238 -7.03 -20.55 -8.30
CA GLU A 238 -7.43 -19.46 -7.43
C GLU A 238 -7.27 -19.86 -5.94
N ASN A 239 -6.67 -18.99 -5.15
CA ASN A 239 -6.48 -19.18 -3.73
C ASN A 239 -7.78 -18.89 -2.98
N VAL A 240 -8.77 -19.79 -3.13
CA VAL A 240 -10.13 -19.61 -2.61
C VAL A 240 -10.14 -19.14 -1.16
N PRO A 241 -9.42 -19.79 -0.21
CA PRO A 241 -9.48 -19.36 1.19
C PRO A 241 -9.04 -17.91 1.40
N MET A 242 -7.92 -17.51 0.78
CA MET A 242 -7.41 -16.15 0.98
C MET A 242 -8.25 -15.11 0.24
N ILE A 243 -8.82 -15.47 -0.92
CA ILE A 243 -9.74 -14.59 -1.66
C ILE A 243 -11.01 -14.32 -0.85
N LEU A 244 -11.62 -15.35 -0.24
CA LEU A 244 -12.80 -15.18 0.59
C LEU A 244 -12.48 -14.33 1.84
N GLY A 245 -11.34 -14.59 2.48
CA GLY A 245 -10.88 -13.77 3.61
C GLY A 245 -10.64 -12.30 3.22
N PHE A 246 -10.15 -12.03 2.01
CA PHE A 246 -9.98 -10.67 1.50
C PHE A 246 -11.32 -9.98 1.25
N GLY A 247 -12.28 -10.68 0.63
CA GLY A 247 -13.64 -10.16 0.44
C GLY A 247 -14.29 -9.77 1.77
N ALA A 248 -14.26 -10.68 2.77
CA ALA A 248 -14.81 -10.44 4.09
C ALA A 248 -14.11 -9.27 4.83
N ALA A 249 -12.79 -9.14 4.68
CA ALA A 249 -12.06 -8.00 5.24
C ALA A 249 -12.48 -6.67 4.59
N CYS A 250 -12.68 -6.64 3.28
CA CYS A 250 -13.16 -5.46 2.56
C CYS A 250 -14.57 -5.07 3.00
N GLU A 251 -15.47 -6.02 3.12
CA GLU A 251 -16.83 -5.78 3.62
C GLU A 251 -16.81 -5.20 5.04
N ALA A 252 -16.04 -5.83 5.94
CA ALA A 252 -15.87 -5.34 7.29
C ALA A 252 -15.22 -3.94 7.33
N ALA A 253 -14.25 -3.65 6.46
CA ALA A 253 -13.63 -2.34 6.38
C ALA A 253 -14.61 -1.26 5.89
N CYS A 254 -15.46 -1.58 4.91
CA CYS A 254 -16.44 -0.64 4.33
C CYS A 254 -17.62 -0.36 5.29
N ASP A 255 -17.91 -1.27 6.21
CA ASP A 255 -18.94 -1.05 7.22
C ASP A 255 -18.55 0.14 8.10
N HIS A 256 -19.38 1.20 8.08
CA HIS A 256 -19.11 2.46 8.79
C HIS A 256 -17.71 3.06 8.51
N LEU A 257 -17.18 2.92 7.29
CA LEU A 257 -15.83 3.39 6.92
C LEU A 257 -15.57 4.87 7.29
N PRO A 258 -16.47 5.84 7.04
CA PRO A 258 -16.22 7.23 7.44
C PRO A 258 -15.96 7.41 8.94
N ASP A 259 -16.66 6.64 9.79
CA ASP A 259 -16.47 6.69 11.24
C ASP A 259 -15.14 6.07 11.67
N LYS A 260 -14.75 4.97 11.03
CA LYS A 260 -13.45 4.32 11.24
C LYS A 260 -12.30 5.26 10.86
N LEU A 261 -12.39 5.92 9.71
CA LEU A 261 -11.38 6.89 9.28
C LEU A 261 -11.29 8.09 10.23
N ARG A 262 -12.42 8.61 10.68
CA ARG A 262 -12.45 9.69 11.68
C ARG A 262 -11.79 9.27 12.98
N LYS A 263 -12.05 8.06 13.49
CA LYS A 263 -11.38 7.54 14.68
C LYS A 263 -9.86 7.42 14.47
N MET A 264 -9.40 6.91 13.35
CA MET A 264 -7.96 6.84 13.04
C MET A 264 -7.33 8.24 13.04
N GLU A 265 -7.97 9.24 12.43
CA GLU A 265 -7.48 10.62 12.46
C GLU A 265 -7.45 11.19 13.88
N GLN A 266 -8.45 10.90 14.72
CA GLN A 266 -8.46 11.27 16.12
C GLN A 266 -7.31 10.63 16.91
N ARG A 267 -6.97 9.35 16.64
CA ARG A 267 -5.82 8.66 17.27
C ARG A 267 -4.49 9.30 16.84
N LYS A 268 -4.36 9.65 15.57
CA LYS A 268 -3.16 10.37 15.09
C LYS A 268 -3.03 11.74 15.75
N GLN A 269 -4.12 12.50 15.82
CA GLN A 269 -4.13 13.81 16.46
C GLN A 269 -3.78 13.72 17.96
N GLN A 270 -4.37 12.76 18.68
CA GLN A 270 -4.03 12.44 20.06
C GLN A 270 -2.53 12.14 20.23
N CYS A 271 -1.98 11.32 19.31
CA CYS A 271 -0.55 11.01 19.32
C CYS A 271 0.31 12.26 19.17
N LEU A 272 -0.01 13.14 18.23
CA LEU A 272 0.71 14.40 18.00
C LEU A 272 0.66 15.33 19.24
N GLU A 273 -0.51 15.48 19.85
CA GLU A 273 -0.69 16.30 21.04
C GLU A 273 0.10 15.77 22.25
N LEU A 274 0.05 14.46 22.47
CA LEU A 274 0.81 13.80 23.52
C LEU A 274 2.32 13.87 23.27
N LEU A 275 2.79 13.67 22.04
CA LEU A 275 4.19 13.82 21.69
C LEU A 275 4.69 15.24 21.94
N ALA A 276 3.95 16.26 21.52
CA ALA A 276 4.32 17.65 21.72
C ALA A 276 4.46 18.01 23.22
N LYS A 277 3.63 17.40 24.08
CA LYS A 277 3.63 17.64 25.52
C LYS A 277 4.69 16.82 26.27
N GLU A 278 4.80 15.52 25.98
CA GLU A 278 5.55 14.57 26.80
C GLU A 278 6.94 14.24 26.21
N VAL A 279 7.14 14.43 24.89
CA VAL A 279 8.39 14.15 24.15
C VAL A 279 8.70 15.32 23.21
N PRO A 280 8.89 16.56 23.70
CA PRO A 280 9.00 17.76 22.88
C PRO A 280 10.21 17.77 21.93
N GLN A 281 11.21 16.90 22.13
CA GLN A 281 12.34 16.71 21.23
C GLN A 281 12.01 15.82 20.02
N ALA A 282 10.82 15.21 19.95
CA ALA A 282 10.39 14.45 18.80
C ALA A 282 10.16 15.35 17.59
N VAL A 283 10.76 15.04 16.47
CA VAL A 283 10.60 15.73 15.19
C VAL A 283 9.69 14.91 14.30
N ILE A 284 8.56 15.46 13.88
CA ILE A 284 7.64 14.81 12.95
C ILE A 284 8.20 14.94 11.55
N LEU A 285 8.21 13.83 10.80
CA LEU A 285 8.79 13.73 9.45
C LEU A 285 7.69 13.65 8.39
N GLY A 286 7.83 14.45 7.32
CA GLY A 286 6.89 14.48 6.19
C GLY A 286 5.55 15.14 6.53
N SER A 287 4.59 15.00 5.61
CA SER A 287 3.28 15.67 5.70
C SER A 287 2.26 14.94 6.57
N HIS A 288 2.50 13.67 6.92
CA HIS A 288 1.62 12.82 7.73
C HIS A 288 0.11 12.95 7.39
N GLN A 289 -0.23 13.08 6.10
CA GLN A 289 -1.61 13.29 5.63
C GLN A 289 -2.48 12.02 5.78
N ALA A 290 -1.88 10.82 5.60
CA ALA A 290 -2.63 9.57 5.78
C ALA A 290 -3.03 9.38 7.26
N PRO A 291 -4.28 8.97 7.56
CA PRO A 291 -4.77 8.92 8.94
C PRO A 291 -4.08 7.85 9.80
N HIS A 292 -3.38 6.91 9.19
CA HIS A 292 -2.86 5.70 9.83
C HIS A 292 -1.32 5.65 9.92
N ILE A 293 -0.59 6.62 9.40
CA ILE A 293 0.88 6.63 9.41
C ILE A 293 1.38 7.94 10.00
N LEU A 294 2.29 7.81 10.93
CA LEU A 294 3.07 8.91 11.52
C LEU A 294 4.54 8.51 11.53
N SER A 295 5.39 9.30 10.90
CA SER A 295 6.83 9.16 10.95
C SER A 295 7.40 10.22 11.89
N LEU A 296 8.29 9.83 12.78
CA LEU A 296 8.95 10.75 13.71
C LEU A 296 10.41 10.33 13.94
N ALA A 297 11.24 11.26 14.35
CA ALA A 297 12.62 11.02 14.75
C ALA A 297 12.92 11.60 16.12
N ILE A 298 13.81 10.96 16.86
CA ILE A 298 14.40 11.51 18.08
C ILE A 298 15.86 11.86 17.77
N PRO A 299 16.21 13.15 17.64
CA PRO A 299 17.59 13.57 17.34
C PRO A 299 18.57 13.02 18.39
N GLY A 300 19.69 12.47 17.91
CA GLY A 300 20.73 11.91 18.77
C GLY A 300 20.49 10.48 19.29
N VAL A 301 19.30 9.91 19.07
CA VAL A 301 18.98 8.53 19.47
C VAL A 301 18.78 7.66 18.22
N ARG A 302 19.46 6.52 18.16
CA ARG A 302 19.30 5.60 17.02
C ARG A 302 17.99 4.82 17.07
N SER A 303 17.32 4.68 15.94
CA SER A 303 16.04 3.96 15.81
C SER A 303 16.08 2.54 16.37
N GLN A 304 17.20 1.80 16.19
CA GLN A 304 17.34 0.44 16.73
C GLN A 304 17.27 0.41 18.26
N GLY A 305 17.88 1.40 18.94
CA GLY A 305 17.81 1.52 20.40
C GLY A 305 16.38 1.82 20.87
N LEU A 306 15.70 2.78 20.19
CA LEU A 306 14.30 3.09 20.49
C LEU A 306 13.38 1.87 20.29
N ILE A 307 13.49 1.18 19.16
CA ILE A 307 12.66 0.01 18.86
C ILE A 307 12.93 -1.12 19.85
N GLY A 308 14.20 -1.36 20.19
CA GLY A 308 14.58 -2.37 21.19
C GLY A 308 13.94 -2.09 22.55
N TYR A 309 14.08 -0.89 23.05
CA TYR A 309 13.46 -0.48 24.32
C TYR A 309 11.92 -0.59 24.29
N LEU A 310 11.28 -0.06 23.24
CA LEU A 310 9.82 -0.11 23.09
C LEU A 310 9.32 -1.56 23.04
N GLN A 311 10.04 -2.44 22.34
CA GLN A 311 9.69 -3.86 22.27
C GLN A 311 9.78 -4.55 23.63
N GLU A 312 10.75 -4.22 24.46
CA GLU A 312 10.86 -4.73 25.85
C GLU A 312 9.65 -4.29 26.71
N GLN A 313 9.05 -3.14 26.40
CA GLN A 313 7.82 -2.65 27.03
C GLN A 313 6.54 -3.20 26.37
N GLY A 314 6.65 -4.11 25.39
CA GLY A 314 5.53 -4.67 24.65
C GLY A 314 4.92 -3.73 23.61
N VAL A 315 5.65 -2.70 23.16
CA VAL A 315 5.22 -1.75 22.14
C VAL A 315 5.95 -2.02 20.85
N TYR A 316 5.21 -2.35 19.77
CA TYR A 316 5.74 -2.72 18.48
C TYR A 316 5.56 -1.60 17.46
N VAL A 317 6.66 -0.99 17.03
CA VAL A 317 6.76 0.00 15.97
C VAL A 317 7.82 -0.42 14.95
N SER A 318 7.94 0.29 13.83
CA SER A 318 8.94 -0.01 12.81
C SER A 318 9.99 1.10 12.70
N ALA A 319 11.20 0.74 12.26
CA ALA A 319 12.09 1.74 11.68
C ALA A 319 11.47 2.28 10.39
N GLY A 320 11.78 3.52 10.01
CA GLY A 320 11.25 4.13 8.78
C GLY A 320 11.38 3.21 7.56
N SER A 321 12.45 2.42 7.47
CA SER A 321 12.66 1.41 6.43
C SER A 321 12.61 -0.02 7.00
N ALA A 322 11.43 -0.58 7.15
CA ALA A 322 11.25 -1.96 7.65
C ALA A 322 11.93 -3.05 6.78
N CYS A 323 12.30 -2.75 5.53
CA CYS A 323 12.90 -3.71 4.58
C CYS A 323 14.42 -3.58 4.42
N SER A 324 15.08 -2.57 4.94
CA SER A 324 16.50 -2.30 4.70
C SER A 324 17.35 -2.74 5.89
N ARG A 325 17.75 -4.01 5.92
CA ARG A 325 18.70 -4.56 6.88
C ARG A 325 20.00 -3.73 6.93
N GLY A 326 20.03 -2.68 7.77
CA GLY A 326 21.22 -1.86 8.00
C GLY A 326 21.46 -0.70 7.03
N HIS A 327 20.53 -0.40 6.12
CA HIS A 327 20.58 0.77 5.23
C HIS A 327 19.58 1.85 5.69
N ARG A 328 19.91 3.11 5.44
CA ARG A 328 18.99 4.24 5.65
C ARG A 328 17.77 4.14 4.73
N SER A 329 16.68 4.77 5.12
CA SER A 329 15.48 4.88 4.30
C SER A 329 15.77 5.66 3.01
N HIS A 330 15.62 5.02 1.86
CA HIS A 330 15.72 5.69 0.57
C HIS A 330 14.66 6.79 0.39
N VAL A 331 13.51 6.64 1.05
CA VAL A 331 12.42 7.64 1.05
C VAL A 331 12.87 8.91 1.77
N LEU A 332 13.38 8.78 3.00
CA LEU A 332 13.82 9.93 3.80
C LEU A 332 15.07 10.58 3.20
N GLU A 333 15.97 9.79 2.58
CA GLU A 333 17.10 10.31 1.81
C GLU A 333 16.65 11.08 0.57
N ALA A 334 15.67 10.57 -0.20
CA ALA A 334 15.11 11.26 -1.35
C ALA A 334 14.37 12.56 -0.99
N MET A 335 13.85 12.66 0.22
CA MET A 335 13.27 13.90 0.77
C MET A 335 14.34 14.91 1.23
N GLY A 336 15.63 14.53 1.21
CA GLY A 336 16.73 15.42 1.61
C GLY A 336 16.82 15.67 3.12
N LEU A 337 16.30 14.76 3.94
CA LEU A 337 16.32 14.94 5.41
C LEU A 337 17.74 14.76 5.97
N ASP A 338 18.00 15.43 7.09
CA ASP A 338 19.26 15.30 7.81
C ASP A 338 19.54 13.83 8.16
N PRO A 339 20.75 13.31 7.90
CA PRO A 339 21.14 11.95 8.26
C PRO A 339 20.88 11.58 9.72
N GLN A 340 21.01 12.51 10.65
CA GLN A 340 20.74 12.26 12.09
C GLN A 340 19.25 12.01 12.35
N LEU A 341 18.36 12.71 11.64
CA LEU A 341 16.92 12.47 11.72
C LEU A 341 16.56 11.11 11.08
N ILE A 342 17.20 10.76 9.97
CA ILE A 342 16.97 9.47 9.31
C ILE A 342 17.39 8.31 10.24
N ASP A 343 18.57 8.41 10.87
CA ASP A 343 19.11 7.38 11.77
C ASP A 343 18.26 7.20 13.06
N GLY A 344 17.59 8.26 13.50
CA GLY A 344 16.69 8.27 14.66
C GLY A 344 15.20 8.06 14.34
N SER A 345 14.86 7.78 13.08
CA SER A 345 13.47 7.72 12.65
C SER A 345 12.77 6.41 13.01
N ILE A 346 11.54 6.53 13.50
CA ILE A 346 10.60 5.43 13.69
C ILE A 346 9.27 5.76 13.01
N ARG A 347 8.57 4.71 12.56
CA ARG A 347 7.22 4.82 12.01
C ARG A 347 6.23 4.20 12.99
N VAL A 348 5.20 4.97 13.32
CA VAL A 348 4.02 4.55 14.10
C VAL A 348 2.87 4.41 13.13
N SER A 349 2.19 3.27 13.13
CA SER A 349 1.05 3.07 12.23
C SER A 349 -0.09 2.32 12.90
N THR A 350 -1.28 2.91 12.76
CA THR A 350 -2.53 2.46 13.38
C THR A 350 -3.39 1.65 12.43
N CYS A 351 -4.41 0.98 12.97
CA CYS A 351 -5.50 0.36 12.20
C CYS A 351 -6.86 0.74 12.81
N PHE A 352 -7.94 0.17 12.31
CA PHE A 352 -9.29 0.46 12.77
C PHE A 352 -9.53 0.14 14.25
N ASP A 353 -8.79 -0.85 14.80
CA ASP A 353 -8.95 -1.34 16.18
C ASP A 353 -7.98 -0.68 17.18
N THR A 354 -7.09 0.21 16.72
CA THR A 354 -6.15 0.93 17.62
C THR A 354 -6.92 1.82 18.59
N SER A 355 -6.69 1.62 19.88
CA SER A 355 -7.39 2.33 20.97
C SER A 355 -6.70 3.64 21.39
N GLU A 356 -7.35 4.43 22.27
CA GLU A 356 -6.75 5.62 22.91
C GLU A 356 -5.65 5.23 23.88
N GLU A 357 -5.87 4.12 24.55
CA GLU A 357 -4.95 3.52 25.51
C GLU A 357 -3.66 3.06 24.82
N ASP A 358 -3.74 2.49 23.59
CA ASP A 358 -2.56 2.11 22.82
C ASP A 358 -1.69 3.33 22.50
N ILE A 359 -2.31 4.44 22.10
CA ILE A 359 -1.59 5.69 21.80
C ILE A 359 -0.95 6.27 23.06
N SER A 360 -1.69 6.33 24.17
CA SER A 360 -1.18 6.86 25.44
C SER A 360 -0.05 5.99 25.98
N GLY A 361 -0.18 4.66 25.90
CA GLY A 361 0.84 3.70 26.31
C GLY A 361 2.12 3.80 25.45
N PHE A 362 1.97 3.97 24.15
CA PHE A 362 3.12 4.21 23.25
C PHE A 362 3.89 5.47 23.64
N VAL A 363 3.20 6.61 23.82
CA VAL A 363 3.89 7.88 24.14
C VAL A 363 4.56 7.81 25.51
N ALA A 364 3.95 7.15 26.50
CA ALA A 364 4.56 6.93 27.80
C ALA A 364 5.85 6.09 27.69
N ALA A 365 5.80 4.96 26.98
CA ALA A 365 6.98 4.12 26.74
C ALA A 365 8.08 4.85 25.93
N LEU A 366 7.70 5.66 24.93
CA LEU A 366 8.66 6.45 24.16
C LEU A 366 9.36 7.50 25.03
N LYS A 367 8.63 8.17 25.93
CA LYS A 367 9.21 9.13 26.91
C LYS A 367 10.27 8.47 27.77
N GLU A 368 9.96 7.28 28.30
CA GLU A 368 10.93 6.50 29.10
C GLU A 368 12.14 6.05 28.28
N ALA A 369 11.90 5.56 27.05
CA ALA A 369 12.96 5.17 26.11
C ALA A 369 13.93 6.33 25.83
N VAL A 370 13.41 7.51 25.56
CA VAL A 370 14.23 8.70 25.30
C VAL A 370 15.03 9.08 26.53
N HIS A 371 14.45 9.06 27.75
CA HIS A 371 15.15 9.33 28.99
C HIS A 371 16.27 8.32 29.30
N GLY A 372 16.07 7.05 28.92
CA GLY A 372 17.08 6.00 29.18
C GLY A 372 18.19 5.93 28.14
N LEU A 373 18.00 6.52 26.95
CA LEU A 373 18.94 6.46 25.83
C LEU A 373 19.69 7.78 25.58
N THR A 374 19.30 8.87 26.21
CA THR A 374 20.01 10.16 26.22
C THR A 374 20.77 10.36 27.52
#